data_85472a5ca26ceec5663ab32c6968dba8
#
_entry.id   85472a5ca26ceec5663ab32c6968dba8
#
_cell.length_a   1.000
_cell.length_b   1.000
_cell.length_c   1.000
_cell.angle_alpha   90.00
_cell.angle_beta   90.00
_cell.angle_gamma   90.00
#
_symmetry.space_group_name_H-M   'P 1'
#
loop_
_entity.id
_entity.type
_entity.pdbx_description
1 polymer ?
#
loop_
_entity_poly.entity_id
_entity_poly.type
_entity_poly.pdbx_seq_one_letter_code
_entity_poly.pdbx_strand_id
1 'polypeptide(L)'
;GRPDLVEDPLYLTNDLRCQNYEKGLQQIIADWTKQYTKAELEEIFDEAGIPCGPVLNMKEAIEHPQIQAREMMVHMEHPAIGDMYFQGCPVKLSATPPSIDTPAPLLGQHNQEVFHLDEEACEKLKEEGVL
;
A
#
# COMPACT_ATOMS: atom_id res chain seq x y z
N GLY A 1 14.07 -15.01 -24.37
CA GLY A 1 15.06 -15.90 -25.00
C GLY A 1 14.58 -17.34 -25.25
N ARG A 2 13.26 -17.64 -25.27
CA ARG A 2 12.68 -18.99 -25.44
C ARG A 2 11.65 -19.00 -26.57
N PRO A 3 12.10 -18.88 -27.84
CA PRO A 3 11.18 -18.89 -29.00
C PRO A 3 10.44 -20.24 -29.13
N ASP A 4 11.00 -21.33 -28.63
CA ASP A 4 10.39 -22.64 -28.57
C ASP A 4 9.04 -22.65 -27.83
N LEU A 5 8.86 -21.79 -26.81
CA LEU A 5 7.61 -21.70 -26.07
C LEU A 5 6.49 -20.99 -26.85
N VAL A 6 6.83 -20.20 -27.87
CA VAL A 6 5.84 -19.48 -28.68
C VAL A 6 5.08 -20.44 -29.58
N GLU A 7 5.75 -21.49 -30.07
CA GLU A 7 5.18 -22.49 -30.96
C GLU A 7 4.73 -23.76 -30.21
N ASP A 8 4.95 -23.82 -28.90
CA ASP A 8 4.57 -24.99 -28.09
C ASP A 8 3.04 -25.13 -28.03
N PRO A 9 2.46 -26.25 -28.44
CA PRO A 9 1.02 -26.48 -28.38
C PRO A 9 0.37 -26.26 -27.01
N LEU A 10 1.14 -26.39 -25.92
CA LEU A 10 0.65 -26.14 -24.55
C LEU A 10 0.47 -24.67 -24.24
N TYR A 11 1.08 -23.75 -25.02
CA TYR A 11 1.12 -22.31 -24.71
C TYR A 11 0.67 -21.40 -25.85
N LEU A 12 0.14 -21.96 -26.95
CA LEU A 12 -0.25 -21.20 -28.15
C LEU A 12 -1.29 -20.11 -27.91
N THR A 13 -2.25 -20.38 -27.02
CA THR A 13 -3.32 -19.44 -26.71
C THR A 13 -3.27 -19.00 -25.25
N ASN A 14 -3.94 -17.89 -24.92
CA ASN A 14 -4.04 -17.46 -23.53
C ASN A 14 -4.69 -18.51 -22.64
N ASP A 15 -5.76 -19.14 -23.11
CA ASP A 15 -6.45 -20.19 -22.37
C ASP A 15 -5.55 -21.38 -22.07
N LEU A 16 -4.77 -21.81 -23.06
CA LEU A 16 -3.79 -22.90 -22.88
C LEU A 16 -2.70 -22.51 -21.89
N ARG A 17 -2.20 -21.27 -21.95
CA ARG A 17 -1.23 -20.76 -20.96
C ARG A 17 -1.81 -20.80 -19.54
N CYS A 18 -3.04 -20.32 -19.36
CA CYS A 18 -3.70 -20.36 -18.05
C CYS A 18 -3.91 -21.79 -17.54
N GLN A 19 -4.38 -22.71 -18.40
CA GLN A 19 -4.60 -24.11 -18.04
C GLN A 19 -3.33 -24.89 -17.69
N ASN A 20 -2.21 -24.49 -18.31
CA ASN A 20 -0.92 -25.15 -18.13
C ASN A 20 0.07 -24.33 -17.26
N TYR A 21 -0.40 -23.24 -16.63
CA TYR A 21 0.45 -22.36 -15.82
C TYR A 21 1.15 -23.14 -14.71
N GLU A 22 0.39 -23.84 -13.87
CA GLU A 22 0.93 -24.61 -12.75
C GLU A 22 1.64 -25.90 -13.19
N LYS A 23 1.43 -26.35 -14.44
CA LYS A 23 2.01 -27.58 -14.97
C LYS A 23 3.41 -27.41 -15.55
N GLY A 24 3.96 -26.20 -15.52
CA GLY A 24 5.33 -25.97 -15.99
C GLY A 24 5.65 -24.52 -16.34
N LEU A 25 4.69 -23.77 -16.89
CA LEU A 25 4.95 -22.38 -17.31
C LEU A 25 5.37 -21.49 -16.14
N GLN A 26 4.73 -21.64 -14.98
CA GLN A 26 5.09 -20.93 -13.77
C GLN A 26 6.55 -21.14 -13.39
N GLN A 27 7.03 -22.36 -13.44
CA GLN A 27 8.43 -22.68 -13.09
C GLN A 27 9.41 -22.05 -14.09
N ILE A 28 9.10 -22.11 -15.39
CA ILE A 28 9.93 -21.48 -16.43
C ILE A 28 10.05 -19.99 -16.22
N ILE A 29 8.93 -19.32 -15.93
CA ILE A 29 8.90 -17.88 -15.63
C ILE A 29 9.67 -17.60 -14.35
N ALA A 30 9.44 -18.35 -13.27
CA ALA A 30 10.10 -18.16 -11.99
C ALA A 30 11.62 -18.34 -12.08
N ASP A 31 12.10 -19.33 -12.83
CA ASP A 31 13.54 -19.56 -12.98
C ASP A 31 14.23 -18.49 -13.81
N TRP A 32 13.50 -17.88 -14.75
CA TRP A 32 14.00 -16.75 -15.50
C TRP A 32 13.99 -15.46 -14.65
N THR A 33 12.89 -15.16 -13.98
CA THR A 33 12.76 -13.92 -13.17
C THR A 33 13.71 -13.89 -11.98
N LYS A 34 14.06 -15.03 -11.39
CA LYS A 34 15.05 -15.13 -10.29
C LYS A 34 16.46 -14.64 -10.64
N GLN A 35 16.76 -14.50 -11.93
CA GLN A 35 18.08 -14.05 -12.40
C GLN A 35 18.23 -12.52 -12.33
N TYR A 36 17.16 -11.79 -12.07
CA TYR A 36 17.09 -10.34 -12.09
C TYR A 36 16.58 -9.78 -10.77
N THR A 37 16.94 -8.56 -10.47
CA THR A 37 16.34 -7.76 -9.40
C THR A 37 14.95 -7.26 -9.80
N LYS A 38 14.14 -6.77 -8.83
CA LYS A 38 12.84 -6.17 -9.12
C LYS A 38 12.96 -5.02 -10.12
N ALA A 39 13.93 -4.12 -9.92
CA ALA A 39 14.13 -2.95 -10.78
C ALA A 39 14.51 -3.33 -12.21
N GLU A 40 15.42 -4.29 -12.40
CA GLU A 40 15.78 -4.80 -13.73
C GLU A 40 14.60 -5.44 -14.44
N LEU A 41 13.75 -6.18 -13.71
CA LEU A 41 12.54 -6.77 -14.29
C LEU A 41 11.51 -5.72 -14.70
N GLU A 42 11.35 -4.65 -13.92
CA GLU A 42 10.46 -3.53 -14.28
C GLU A 42 10.93 -2.89 -15.60
N GLU A 43 12.22 -2.61 -15.74
CA GLU A 43 12.78 -2.07 -16.99
C GLU A 43 12.57 -3.02 -18.19
N ILE A 44 12.89 -4.31 -18.03
CA ILE A 44 12.73 -5.32 -19.09
C ILE A 44 11.26 -5.45 -19.54
N PHE A 45 10.33 -5.46 -18.58
CA PHE A 45 8.90 -5.59 -18.90
C PHE A 45 8.34 -4.30 -19.50
N ASP A 46 8.79 -3.14 -19.02
CA ASP A 46 8.38 -1.84 -19.54
C ASP A 46 8.83 -1.67 -20.99
N GLU A 47 10.07 -2.00 -21.30
CA GLU A 47 10.59 -2.01 -22.67
C GLU A 47 9.83 -2.99 -23.59
N ALA A 48 9.39 -4.11 -23.05
CA ALA A 48 8.58 -5.10 -23.78
C ALA A 48 7.09 -4.73 -23.87
N GLY A 49 6.64 -3.65 -23.21
CA GLY A 49 5.25 -3.25 -23.13
C GLY A 49 4.38 -4.22 -22.34
N ILE A 50 4.96 -4.94 -21.39
CA ILE A 50 4.27 -5.91 -20.53
C ILE A 50 3.96 -5.25 -19.19
N PRO A 51 2.67 -5.06 -18.82
CA PRO A 51 2.30 -4.49 -17.53
C PRO A 51 2.82 -5.38 -16.39
N CYS A 52 3.61 -4.81 -15.53
CA CYS A 52 4.10 -5.48 -14.31
C CYS A 52 4.15 -4.50 -13.15
N GLY A 53 4.35 -5.01 -11.95
CA GLY A 53 4.59 -4.23 -10.76
C GLY A 53 5.24 -5.09 -9.68
N PRO A 54 6.20 -4.54 -8.92
CA PRO A 54 6.88 -5.28 -7.87
C PRO A 54 5.97 -5.47 -6.66
N VAL A 55 6.13 -6.58 -5.97
CA VAL A 55 5.58 -6.74 -4.63
C VAL A 55 6.50 -6.03 -3.65
N LEU A 56 6.02 -4.90 -3.11
CA LEU A 56 6.77 -4.04 -2.20
C LEU A 56 6.51 -4.44 -0.74
N ASN A 57 7.55 -4.36 0.09
CA ASN A 57 7.36 -4.33 1.54
C ASN A 57 6.99 -2.89 1.99
N MET A 58 6.63 -2.71 3.27
CA MET A 58 6.17 -1.40 3.77
C MET A 58 7.22 -0.29 3.61
N LYS A 59 8.49 -0.59 3.83
CA LYS A 59 9.57 0.38 3.66
C LYS A 59 9.69 0.79 2.19
N GLU A 60 9.76 -0.18 1.29
CA GLU A 60 9.81 0.05 -0.16
C GLU A 60 8.58 0.85 -0.64
N ALA A 61 7.40 0.57 -0.09
CA ALA A 61 6.17 1.29 -0.44
C ALA A 61 6.21 2.76 0.02
N ILE A 62 6.67 3.03 1.24
CA ILE A 62 6.80 4.40 1.76
C ILE A 62 7.80 5.21 0.92
N GLU A 63 8.90 4.61 0.50
CA GLU A 63 9.96 5.24 -0.28
C GLU A 63 9.67 5.29 -1.79
N HIS A 64 8.62 4.61 -2.25
CA HIS A 64 8.32 4.46 -3.68
C HIS A 64 7.90 5.79 -4.33
N PRO A 65 8.56 6.25 -5.42
CA PRO A 65 8.29 7.56 -6.02
C PRO A 65 6.84 7.79 -6.44
N GLN A 66 6.18 6.78 -7.01
CA GLN A 66 4.78 6.87 -7.42
C GLN A 66 3.82 6.98 -6.23
N ILE A 67 4.10 6.26 -5.15
CA ILE A 67 3.30 6.30 -3.92
C ILE A 67 3.43 7.68 -3.26
N GLN A 68 4.64 8.25 -3.24
CA GLN A 68 4.88 9.61 -2.76
C GLN A 68 4.23 10.66 -3.67
N ALA A 69 4.41 10.59 -4.98
CA ALA A 69 3.80 11.52 -5.93
C ALA A 69 2.26 11.53 -5.87
N ARG A 70 1.67 10.39 -5.50
CA ARG A 70 0.22 10.25 -5.28
C ARG A 70 -0.22 10.58 -3.86
N GLU A 71 0.70 10.96 -2.97
CA GLU A 71 0.42 11.22 -1.54
C GLU A 71 -0.36 10.07 -0.88
N MET A 72 0.05 8.83 -1.23
CA MET A 72 -0.62 7.64 -0.72
C MET A 72 -0.11 7.19 0.64
N MET A 73 0.96 7.82 1.13
CA MET A 73 1.49 7.64 2.48
C MET A 73 1.65 9.02 3.12
N VAL A 74 0.86 9.29 4.15
CA VAL A 74 0.86 10.55 4.88
C VAL A 74 1.62 10.37 6.18
N HIS A 75 2.69 11.13 6.35
CA HIS A 75 3.48 11.16 7.58
C HIS A 75 2.78 12.03 8.64
N MET A 76 2.69 11.53 9.87
CA MET A 76 2.15 12.24 11.01
C MET A 76 2.91 11.88 12.28
N GLU A 77 2.96 12.82 13.22
CA GLU A 77 3.45 12.57 14.57
C GLU A 77 2.25 12.28 15.50
N HIS A 78 2.26 11.09 16.12
CA HIS A 78 1.25 10.71 17.09
C HIS A 78 1.80 10.86 18.51
N PRO A 79 1.05 11.48 19.44
CA PRO A 79 1.56 11.86 20.77
C PRO A 79 2.02 10.68 21.64
N ALA A 80 1.52 9.47 21.38
CA ALA A 80 1.90 8.27 22.15
C ALA A 80 2.86 7.32 21.40
N ILE A 81 2.91 7.38 20.06
CA ILE A 81 3.67 6.40 19.25
C ILE A 81 4.85 7.07 18.54
N GLY A 82 4.83 8.41 18.39
CA GLY A 82 5.80 9.15 17.60
C GLY A 82 5.49 9.12 16.10
N ASP A 83 6.52 9.15 15.28
CA ASP A 83 6.40 9.17 13.82
C ASP A 83 5.69 7.93 13.28
N MET A 84 4.67 8.16 12.46
CA MET A 84 3.93 7.10 11.80
C MET A 84 3.44 7.51 10.41
N TYR A 85 3.13 6.52 9.59
CA TYR A 85 2.57 6.70 8.26
C TYR A 85 1.15 6.15 8.18
N PHE A 86 0.25 6.97 7.63
CA PHE A 86 -1.11 6.58 7.33
C PHE A 86 -1.30 6.39 5.84
N GLN A 87 -2.22 5.51 5.47
CA GLN A 87 -2.63 5.37 4.09
C GLN A 87 -3.43 6.62 3.66
N GLY A 88 -2.96 7.29 2.61
CA GLY A 88 -3.64 8.44 2.01
C GLY A 88 -4.90 8.03 1.26
N CYS A 89 -5.72 9.02 0.91
CA CYS A 89 -6.91 8.80 0.11
C CYS A 89 -6.56 8.59 -1.37
N PRO A 90 -6.95 7.47 -2.00
CA PRO A 90 -6.67 7.22 -3.42
C PRO A 90 -7.50 8.09 -4.36
N VAL A 91 -8.67 8.57 -3.92
CA VAL A 91 -9.55 9.44 -4.70
C VAL A 91 -9.13 10.88 -4.49
N LYS A 92 -8.61 11.53 -5.52
CA LYS A 92 -8.17 12.92 -5.51
C LYS A 92 -9.24 13.80 -6.16
N LEU A 93 -10.03 14.48 -5.34
CA LEU A 93 -11.10 15.39 -5.80
C LEU A 93 -10.52 16.79 -6.00
N SER A 94 -10.79 17.41 -7.15
CA SER A 94 -10.25 18.74 -7.48
C SER A 94 -10.89 19.87 -6.68
N ALA A 95 -12.18 19.79 -6.39
CA ALA A 95 -12.91 20.84 -5.65
C ALA A 95 -12.86 20.66 -4.13
N THR A 96 -12.75 19.42 -3.65
CA THR A 96 -12.72 19.06 -2.24
C THR A 96 -11.63 18.00 -2.01
N PRO A 97 -10.34 18.39 -2.08
CA PRO A 97 -9.25 17.44 -1.91
C PRO A 97 -9.33 16.81 -0.51
N PRO A 98 -9.15 15.48 -0.41
CA PRO A 98 -9.11 14.83 0.89
C PRO A 98 -7.84 15.22 1.64
N SER A 99 -7.95 15.42 2.96
CA SER A 99 -6.82 15.62 3.86
C SER A 99 -6.88 14.67 5.05
N ILE A 100 -5.72 14.40 5.63
CA ILE A 100 -5.57 13.73 6.92
C ILE A 100 -4.77 14.69 7.80
N ASP A 101 -5.48 15.44 8.63
CA ASP A 101 -4.90 16.59 9.34
C ASP A 101 -4.56 16.28 10.80
N THR A 102 -5.17 15.23 11.36
CA THR A 102 -4.99 14.87 12.77
C THR A 102 -4.82 13.37 12.93
N PRO A 103 -3.92 12.91 13.84
CA PRO A 103 -3.83 11.51 14.20
C PRO A 103 -5.05 11.03 15.00
N ALA A 104 -5.15 9.74 15.24
CA ALA A 104 -6.15 9.18 16.13
C ALA A 104 -6.02 9.78 17.54
N PRO A 105 -7.12 10.20 18.18
CA PRO A 105 -7.06 10.79 19.50
C PRO A 105 -6.70 9.78 20.58
N LEU A 106 -6.07 10.25 21.64
CA LEU A 106 -5.93 9.46 22.88
C LEU A 106 -7.28 9.29 23.57
N LEU A 107 -7.37 8.28 24.44
CA LEU A 107 -8.57 8.02 25.21
C LEU A 107 -8.95 9.27 26.02
N GLY A 108 -10.18 9.75 25.82
CA GLY A 108 -10.71 10.92 26.49
C GLY A 108 -10.13 12.26 26.08
N GLN A 109 -9.27 12.32 25.05
CA GLN A 109 -8.57 13.55 24.63
C GLN A 109 -9.52 14.73 24.35
N HIS A 110 -10.71 14.48 23.84
CA HIS A 110 -11.69 15.48 23.45
C HIS A 110 -12.91 15.54 24.38
N ASN A 111 -12.85 14.93 25.56
CA ASN A 111 -14.00 14.88 26.48
C ASN A 111 -14.49 16.29 26.88
N GLN A 112 -13.57 17.21 27.17
CA GLN A 112 -13.92 18.60 27.51
C GLN A 112 -14.62 19.28 26.36
N GLU A 113 -14.11 19.15 25.16
CA GLU A 113 -14.65 19.79 23.96
C GLU A 113 -16.02 19.23 23.58
N VAL A 114 -16.10 17.90 23.48
CA VAL A 114 -17.31 17.19 22.98
C VAL A 114 -18.47 17.30 23.97
N PHE A 115 -18.19 17.19 25.29
CA PHE A 115 -19.22 17.27 26.32
C PHE A 115 -19.39 18.65 26.94
N HIS A 116 -18.63 19.64 26.48
CA HIS A 116 -18.62 21.00 27.01
C HIS A 116 -18.37 21.05 28.52
N LEU A 117 -17.44 20.22 28.99
CA LEU A 117 -17.06 20.10 30.40
C LEU A 117 -15.86 21.00 30.70
N ASP A 118 -15.84 21.58 31.87
CA ASP A 118 -14.62 22.20 32.41
C ASP A 118 -13.69 21.10 33.01
N GLU A 119 -12.50 21.55 33.41
CA GLU A 119 -11.46 20.65 33.93
C GLU A 119 -11.91 19.95 35.22
N GLU A 120 -12.56 20.69 36.12
CA GLU A 120 -13.05 20.21 37.42
C GLU A 120 -14.12 19.11 37.23
N ALA A 121 -15.08 19.35 36.33
CA ALA A 121 -16.10 18.36 35.98
C ALA A 121 -15.52 17.10 35.36
N CYS A 122 -14.50 17.25 34.48
CA CYS A 122 -13.82 16.09 33.91
C CYS A 122 -13.07 15.24 34.93
N GLU A 123 -12.35 15.88 35.86
CA GLU A 123 -11.65 15.19 36.96
C GLU A 123 -12.61 14.45 37.86
N LYS A 124 -13.70 15.08 38.26
CA LYS A 124 -14.74 14.44 39.08
C LYS A 124 -15.34 13.20 38.38
N LEU A 125 -15.67 13.30 37.10
CA LEU A 125 -16.23 12.18 36.35
C LEU A 125 -15.22 11.03 36.14
N LYS A 126 -13.92 11.35 36.05
CA LYS A 126 -12.85 10.33 36.06
C LYS A 126 -12.75 9.61 37.39
N GLU A 127 -12.82 10.34 38.51
CA GLU A 127 -12.82 9.75 39.86
C GLU A 127 -14.03 8.83 40.09
N GLU A 128 -15.18 9.20 39.53
CA GLU A 128 -16.41 8.42 39.57
C GLU A 128 -16.41 7.20 38.61
N GLY A 129 -15.39 7.09 37.74
CA GLY A 129 -15.27 6.03 36.74
C GLY A 129 -16.28 6.12 35.58
N VAL A 130 -16.75 7.33 35.30
CA VAL A 130 -17.69 7.62 34.21
C VAL A 130 -16.95 7.98 32.91
N LEU A 131 -15.79 8.64 33.02
CA LEU A 131 -14.88 9.00 31.92
C LEU A 131 -13.56 8.27 31.99
#